data_395f6b41fe48aba9cdb2383ce3576acc
#
_entry.id   395f6b41fe48aba9cdb2383ce3576acc
#
_cell.length_a   1.000
_cell.length_b   1.000
_cell.length_c   1.000
_cell.angle_alpha   90.00
_cell.angle_beta   90.00
_cell.angle_gamma   90.00
#
_symmetry.space_group_name_H-M   'P 1'
#
loop_
_entity.id
_entity.type
_entity.pdbx_description
1 polymer ?
#
loop_
_entity_poly.entity_id
_entity_poly.type
_entity_poly.pdbx_seq_one_letter_code
_entity_poly.pdbx_strand_id
1 'polypeptide(L)'
;MTRLKTILNKYKETRMARPKYRLDLATDKIYQLAKKLGEGRANQQDMVNQPPHYTQGGIETIDYMEAKSTPEEFSGHLRLTAIKYLSRAGLKESTLMDLKKAQWYVNELVHFVEKQTVKSK
;
A
#
# COMPACT_ATOMS: atom_id res chain seq x y z
N MET A 1 4.18 21.67 -21.61
CA MET A 1 3.73 20.54 -20.78
C MET A 1 4.30 20.67 -19.38
N THR A 2 3.47 20.52 -18.38
CA THR A 2 3.95 20.48 -17.01
C THR A 2 4.72 19.18 -16.76
N ARG A 3 5.73 19.26 -15.92
CA ARG A 3 6.55 18.09 -15.50
C ARG A 3 5.68 16.92 -15.01
N LEU A 4 4.57 17.24 -14.38
CA LEU A 4 3.61 16.26 -13.89
C LEU A 4 2.95 15.47 -15.03
N LYS A 5 2.56 16.13 -16.12
CA LYS A 5 1.99 15.47 -17.29
C LYS A 5 2.98 14.53 -17.97
N THR A 6 4.26 14.93 -18.03
CA THR A 6 5.32 14.10 -18.60
C THR A 6 5.54 12.83 -17.77
N ILE A 7 5.56 12.96 -16.44
CA ILE A 7 5.70 11.84 -15.49
C ILE A 7 4.48 10.92 -15.61
N LEU A 8 3.28 11.48 -15.65
CA LEU A 8 2.04 10.71 -15.79
C LEU A 8 1.98 9.96 -17.12
N ASN A 9 2.42 10.60 -18.23
CA ASN A 9 2.47 9.95 -19.52
C ASN A 9 3.49 8.82 -19.54
N LYS A 10 4.68 9.05 -19.02
CA LYS A 10 5.71 8.02 -18.89
C LYS A 10 5.24 6.84 -18.05
N TYR A 11 4.53 7.14 -16.97
CA TYR A 11 3.94 6.11 -16.12
C TYR A 11 2.86 5.31 -16.86
N LYS A 12 2.02 5.99 -17.63
CA LYS A 12 1.01 5.35 -18.49
C LYS A 12 1.64 4.44 -19.52
N GLU A 13 2.65 4.92 -20.23
CA GLU A 13 3.39 4.14 -21.22
C GLU A 13 4.03 2.89 -20.61
N THR A 14 4.68 3.03 -19.45
CA THR A 14 5.29 1.92 -18.73
C THR A 14 4.24 0.90 -18.29
N ARG A 15 3.06 1.36 -17.88
CA ARG A 15 1.95 0.48 -17.49
C ARG A 15 1.39 -0.26 -18.70
N MET A 16 1.29 0.40 -19.83
CA MET A 16 0.80 -0.21 -21.07
C MET A 16 1.72 -1.31 -21.59
N ALA A 17 3.01 -1.23 -21.30
CA ALA A 17 3.99 -2.26 -21.63
C ALA A 17 3.87 -3.52 -20.75
N ARG A 18 3.09 -3.47 -19.67
CA ARG A 18 2.91 -4.59 -18.73
C ARG A 18 1.44 -4.99 -18.63
N PRO A 19 0.92 -5.74 -19.60
CA PRO A 19 -0.52 -6.01 -19.65
C PRO A 19 -1.07 -6.77 -18.43
N LYS A 20 -0.24 -7.52 -17.71
CA LYS A 20 -0.66 -8.26 -16.52
C LYS A 20 -1.03 -7.36 -15.33
N TYR A 21 -0.53 -6.13 -15.31
CA TYR A 21 -0.76 -5.19 -14.22
C TYR A 21 -1.56 -3.99 -14.66
N ARG A 22 -2.16 -4.12 -15.82
CA ARG A 22 -2.92 -3.05 -16.43
C ARG A 22 -4.23 -2.82 -15.68
N LEU A 23 -4.23 -1.79 -14.85
CA LEU A 23 -5.48 -1.11 -14.58
C LEU A 23 -5.82 -0.35 -15.87
N ASP A 24 -6.89 -0.75 -16.51
CA ASP A 24 -7.40 -0.06 -17.69
C ASP A 24 -7.57 1.44 -17.34
N LEU A 25 -7.32 2.32 -18.33
CA LEU A 25 -7.54 3.76 -18.16
C LEU A 25 -8.96 4.07 -17.69
N ALA A 26 -9.95 3.28 -18.13
CA ALA A 26 -11.32 3.37 -17.64
C ALA A 26 -11.41 3.03 -16.16
N THR A 27 -10.70 2.01 -15.70
CA THR A 27 -10.65 1.62 -14.29
C THR A 27 -9.95 2.68 -13.44
N ASP A 28 -8.88 3.28 -13.96
CA ASP A 28 -8.20 4.40 -13.27
C ASP A 28 -9.11 5.62 -13.13
N LYS A 29 -9.86 5.95 -14.18
CA LYS A 29 -10.84 7.06 -14.15
C LYS A 29 -11.96 6.78 -13.16
N ILE A 30 -12.47 5.56 -13.14
CA ILE A 30 -13.51 5.12 -12.19
C ILE A 30 -12.97 5.19 -10.78
N TYR A 31 -11.73 4.74 -10.55
CA TYR A 31 -11.07 4.81 -9.25
C TYR A 31 -10.91 6.26 -8.78
N GLN A 32 -10.43 7.14 -9.64
CA GLN A 32 -10.27 8.55 -9.31
C GLN A 32 -11.61 9.24 -9.05
N LEU A 33 -12.63 8.90 -9.85
CA LEU A 33 -13.99 9.42 -9.64
C LEU A 33 -14.59 8.91 -8.33
N ALA A 34 -14.44 7.63 -8.03
CA ALA A 34 -14.90 7.03 -6.78
C ALA A 34 -14.19 7.66 -5.57
N LYS A 35 -12.89 7.88 -5.68
CA LYS A 35 -12.10 8.58 -4.66
C LYS A 35 -12.62 10.00 -4.44
N LYS A 36 -12.88 10.73 -5.53
CA LYS A 36 -13.38 12.11 -5.47
C LYS A 36 -14.78 12.18 -4.86
N LEU A 37 -15.65 11.22 -5.18
CA LEU A 37 -16.97 11.10 -4.58
C LEU A 37 -16.89 10.66 -3.11
N GLY A 38 -15.90 9.85 -2.76
CA GLY A 38 -15.64 9.39 -1.40
C GLY A 38 -15.10 10.50 -0.49
N GLU A 39 -14.40 11.48 -1.03
CA GLU A 39 -13.88 12.63 -0.28
C GLU A 39 -15.01 13.51 0.30
N GLY A 40 -16.21 13.45 -0.29
CA GLY A 40 -17.38 14.11 0.25
C GLY A 40 -18.06 13.39 1.40
N ARG A 41 -17.60 12.20 1.75
CA ARG A 41 -18.11 11.42 2.88
C ARG A 41 -17.09 11.47 4.02
N ALA A 42 -17.30 12.39 4.95
CA ALA A 42 -16.38 12.71 6.05
C ALA A 42 -16.08 11.56 7.03
N ASN A 43 -16.51 10.31 6.75
CA ASN A 43 -16.41 9.19 7.69
C ASN A 43 -16.07 7.84 7.06
N GLN A 44 -15.43 7.81 5.88
CA GLN A 44 -14.90 6.53 5.40
C GLN A 44 -13.55 6.28 6.07
N GLN A 45 -13.58 5.41 7.06
CA GLN A 45 -12.38 4.91 7.70
C GLN A 45 -11.47 4.26 6.67
N ASP A 46 -10.21 4.68 6.63
CA ASP A 46 -9.22 4.08 5.75
C ASP A 46 -8.84 2.69 6.29
N MET A 47 -9.51 1.67 5.77
CA MET A 47 -9.34 0.29 6.21
C MET A 47 -8.01 -0.34 5.76
N VAL A 48 -7.25 0.36 4.92
CA VAL A 48 -5.96 -0.14 4.45
C VAL A 48 -4.80 0.49 5.21
N ASN A 49 -4.79 1.81 5.31
CA ASN A 49 -3.68 2.54 5.91
C ASN A 49 -3.85 2.73 7.43
N GLN A 50 -5.08 2.98 7.88
CA GLN A 50 -5.36 3.21 9.31
C GLN A 50 -6.65 2.52 9.75
N PRO A 51 -6.69 1.17 9.76
CA PRO A 51 -7.86 0.49 10.31
C PRO A 51 -8.06 0.84 11.79
N PRO A 52 -9.30 1.14 12.22
CA PRO A 52 -9.56 1.61 13.59
C PRO A 52 -9.08 0.67 14.69
N HIS A 53 -9.12 -0.63 14.43
CA HIS A 53 -8.72 -1.64 15.41
C HIS A 53 -7.21 -1.70 15.65
N TYR A 54 -6.40 -1.04 14.80
CA TYR A 54 -4.95 -0.96 14.99
C TYR A 54 -4.51 0.33 15.68
N THR A 55 -5.41 1.30 15.86
CA THR A 55 -5.09 2.59 16.46
C THR A 55 -5.66 2.78 17.86
N GLN A 56 -6.30 1.75 18.42
CA GLN A 56 -6.83 1.81 19.78
C GLN A 56 -5.71 2.04 20.81
N GLY A 57 -5.99 2.92 21.77
CA GLY A 57 -5.04 3.22 22.85
C GLY A 57 -4.00 4.27 22.50
N GLY A 58 -4.12 4.94 21.34
CA GLY A 58 -3.23 6.03 20.95
C GLY A 58 -1.87 5.61 20.40
N ILE A 59 -1.64 4.31 20.26
CA ILE A 59 -0.42 3.75 19.67
C ILE A 59 -0.84 2.85 18.51
N GLU A 60 -0.23 3.03 17.35
CA GLU A 60 -0.47 2.11 16.26
C GLU A 60 0.13 0.73 16.57
N THR A 61 -0.63 -0.32 16.26
CA THR A 61 -0.19 -1.70 16.53
C THR A 61 1.14 -2.00 15.86
N ILE A 62 1.33 -1.51 14.64
CA ILE A 62 2.57 -1.76 13.89
C ILE A 62 3.80 -1.15 14.58
N ASP A 63 3.66 0.04 15.15
CA ASP A 63 4.73 0.70 15.89
C ASP A 63 5.07 -0.07 17.17
N TYR A 64 4.06 -0.57 17.85
CA TYR A 64 4.24 -1.41 19.02
C TYR A 64 4.95 -2.72 18.64
N MET A 65 4.57 -3.34 17.54
CA MET A 65 5.21 -4.57 17.05
C MET A 65 6.68 -4.32 16.71
N GLU A 66 6.99 -3.21 16.05
CA GLU A 66 8.38 -2.82 15.76
C GLU A 66 9.19 -2.69 17.04
N ALA A 67 8.63 -2.00 18.04
CA ALA A 67 9.32 -1.75 19.32
C ALA A 67 9.57 -3.03 20.14
N LYS A 68 8.73 -4.05 19.97
CA LYS A 68 8.81 -5.31 20.73
C LYS A 68 9.51 -6.44 19.97
N SER A 69 9.91 -6.21 18.74
CA SER A 69 10.53 -7.23 17.88
C SER A 69 11.99 -6.93 17.61
N THR A 70 12.75 -7.97 17.29
CA THR A 70 14.07 -7.75 16.69
C THR A 70 13.90 -7.23 15.27
N PRO A 71 14.91 -6.57 14.67
CA PRO A 71 14.84 -6.13 13.28
C PRO A 71 14.50 -7.26 12.31
N GLU A 72 15.04 -8.44 12.52
CA GLU A 72 14.80 -9.62 11.69
C GLU A 72 13.36 -10.10 11.79
N GLU A 73 12.81 -10.13 13.01
CA GLU A 73 11.43 -10.53 13.26
C GLU A 73 10.44 -9.56 12.59
N PHE A 74 10.67 -8.28 12.78
CA PHE A 74 9.79 -7.25 12.21
C PHE A 74 9.85 -7.23 10.69
N SER A 75 11.05 -7.30 10.13
CA SER A 75 11.27 -7.42 8.68
C SER A 75 10.58 -8.66 8.12
N GLY A 76 10.72 -9.79 8.80
CA GLY A 76 10.05 -11.04 8.42
C GLY A 76 8.53 -10.92 8.45
N HIS A 77 7.97 -10.28 9.47
CA HIS A 77 6.54 -10.04 9.57
C HIS A 77 6.02 -9.23 8.38
N LEU A 78 6.67 -8.13 8.05
CA LEU A 78 6.27 -7.29 6.92
C LEU A 78 6.33 -8.05 5.59
N ARG A 79 7.40 -8.79 5.38
CA ARG A 79 7.60 -9.59 4.17
C ARG A 79 6.55 -10.69 4.03
N LEU A 80 6.34 -11.47 5.07
CA LEU A 80 5.39 -12.58 5.06
C LEU A 80 3.95 -12.08 4.92
N THR A 81 3.63 -10.96 5.52
CA THR A 81 2.30 -10.38 5.41
C THR A 81 2.04 -9.87 3.99
N ALA A 82 3.03 -9.25 3.35
CA ALA A 82 2.93 -8.88 1.94
C ALA A 82 2.69 -10.10 1.05
N ILE A 83 3.43 -11.18 1.27
CA ILE A 83 3.26 -12.45 0.53
C ILE A 83 1.86 -13.01 0.74
N LYS A 84 1.35 -12.97 1.97
CA LYS A 84 -0.01 -13.42 2.30
C LYS A 84 -1.05 -12.69 1.45
N TYR A 85 -0.97 -11.38 1.39
CA TYR A 85 -1.94 -10.60 0.61
C TYR A 85 -1.79 -10.79 -0.89
N LEU A 86 -0.57 -10.90 -1.39
CA LEU A 86 -0.33 -11.21 -2.80
C LEU A 86 -0.89 -12.58 -3.19
N SER A 87 -0.70 -13.58 -2.33
CA SER A 87 -1.20 -14.93 -2.56
C SER A 87 -2.72 -15.02 -2.50
N ARG A 88 -3.34 -14.20 -1.67
CA ARG A 88 -4.79 -14.16 -1.48
C ARG A 88 -5.51 -13.37 -2.57
N ALA A 89 -4.81 -12.44 -3.22
CA ALA A 89 -5.40 -11.58 -4.24
C ALA A 89 -6.05 -12.40 -5.36
N GLY A 90 -7.31 -12.12 -5.62
CA GLY A 90 -8.12 -12.85 -6.62
C GLY A 90 -8.90 -14.04 -6.06
N LEU A 91 -8.66 -14.43 -4.80
CA LEU A 91 -9.34 -15.57 -4.16
C LEU A 91 -10.41 -15.13 -3.16
N LYS A 92 -10.42 -13.88 -2.77
CA LYS A 92 -11.38 -13.29 -1.84
C LYS A 92 -12.08 -12.07 -2.45
N GLU A 93 -12.92 -11.42 -1.65
CA GLU A 93 -13.89 -10.42 -2.05
C GLU A 93 -13.33 -9.25 -2.86
N SER A 94 -12.10 -8.80 -2.58
CA SER A 94 -11.52 -7.66 -3.28
C SER A 94 -10.05 -7.86 -3.59
N THR A 95 -9.78 -8.20 -4.83
CA THR A 95 -8.43 -8.29 -5.38
C THR A 95 -7.66 -6.98 -5.22
N LEU A 96 -8.31 -5.86 -5.54
CA LEU A 96 -7.67 -4.56 -5.44
C LEU A 96 -7.30 -4.21 -4.01
N MET A 97 -8.15 -4.51 -3.05
CA MET A 97 -7.88 -4.24 -1.65
C MET A 97 -6.71 -5.10 -1.14
N ASP A 98 -6.66 -6.37 -1.50
CA ASP A 98 -5.54 -7.24 -1.14
C ASP A 98 -4.22 -6.77 -1.74
N LEU A 99 -4.23 -6.33 -3.00
CA LEU A 99 -3.04 -5.78 -3.64
C LEU A 99 -2.58 -4.48 -2.97
N LYS A 100 -3.50 -3.62 -2.56
CA LYS A 100 -3.18 -2.39 -1.82
C LYS A 100 -2.59 -2.69 -0.45
N LYS A 101 -3.11 -3.69 0.24
CA LYS A 101 -2.55 -4.14 1.52
C LYS A 101 -1.14 -4.68 1.32
N ALA A 102 -0.93 -5.50 0.31
CA ALA A 102 0.41 -6.00 -0.03
C ALA A 102 1.37 -4.84 -0.32
N GLN A 103 0.93 -3.87 -1.09
CA GLN A 103 1.70 -2.67 -1.41
C GLN A 103 2.09 -1.91 -0.14
N TRP A 104 1.14 -1.74 0.79
CA TRP A 104 1.39 -1.05 2.06
C TRP A 104 2.50 -1.76 2.85
N TYR A 105 2.42 -3.08 2.98
CA TYR A 105 3.42 -3.85 3.72
C TYR A 105 4.79 -3.84 3.04
N VAL A 106 4.84 -3.86 1.70
CA VAL A 106 6.09 -3.73 0.96
C VAL A 106 6.71 -2.34 1.18
N ASN A 107 5.90 -1.29 1.14
CA ASN A 107 6.37 0.08 1.38
C ASN A 107 6.92 0.23 2.81
N GLU A 108 6.25 -0.33 3.80
CA GLU A 108 6.72 -0.34 5.19
C GLU A 108 8.05 -1.10 5.31
N LEU A 109 8.18 -2.23 4.61
CA LEU A 109 9.42 -3.00 4.59
C LEU A 109 10.57 -2.22 3.98
N VAL A 110 10.35 -1.55 2.86
CA VAL A 110 11.35 -0.69 2.22
C VAL A 110 11.79 0.40 3.19
N HIS A 111 10.84 1.09 3.79
CA HIS A 111 11.09 2.17 4.74
C HIS A 111 11.88 1.68 5.95
N PHE A 112 11.51 0.52 6.48
CA PHE A 112 12.21 -0.09 7.62
C PHE A 112 13.66 -0.43 7.27
N VAL A 113 13.91 -1.03 6.12
CA VAL A 113 15.27 -1.39 5.66
C VAL A 113 16.09 -0.12 5.43
N GLU A 114 15.51 0.93 4.86
CA GLU A 114 16.19 2.22 4.70
C GLU A 114 16.63 2.80 6.04
N LYS A 115 15.76 2.77 7.06
CA LYS A 115 16.11 3.22 8.42
C LYS A 115 17.27 2.41 9.01
N GLN A 116 17.29 1.10 8.81
CA GLN A 116 18.36 0.24 9.30
C GLN A 116 19.69 0.55 8.60
N THR A 117 19.67 0.78 7.31
CA THR A 117 20.86 1.13 6.52
C THR A 117 21.49 2.44 7.02
N VAL A 118 20.68 3.45 7.33
CA VAL A 118 21.17 4.72 7.86
C VAL A 118 21.79 4.55 9.24
N LYS A 119 21.21 3.72 10.11
CA LYS A 119 21.72 3.44 11.45
C LYS A 119 23.04 2.67 11.45
N SER A 120 23.32 1.90 10.39
CA SER A 120 24.53 1.09 10.24
C SER A 120 25.76 1.89 9.82
N LYS A 121 25.57 3.14 9.45
CA LYS A 121 26.64 4.09 9.12
C LYS A 121 26.91 4.99 10.32
#